data_dbb16e548b39d09b408040af08835114
#
_entry.id   dbb16e548b39d09b408040af08835114
#
_cell.length_a   1.000
_cell.length_b   1.000
_cell.length_c   1.000
_cell.angle_alpha   90.00
_cell.angle_beta   90.00
_cell.angle_gamma   90.00
#
_symmetry.space_group_name_H-M   'P 1'
#
loop_
_entity.id
_entity.type
_entity.pdbx_description
1 polymer ?
#
loop_
_entity_poly.entity_id
_entity_poly.type
_entity_poly.pdbx_seq_one_letter_code
_entity_poly.pdbx_strand_id
1 'polypeptide(L)'
;MSLLTPEEQEIAFELFNDGANQVDEELSHIYYHHQCPDYRLIAQPVASYLMPLWTMDDMSSLSPAEIYSSCAVIPQETLERDLRNFIFNIFVVYRKMPEKCYSYRMWYALGMMEHFRMERCLDIVLEVLRQDLDFYDFYFGYLYETMLSAITYQLGQNQLDVLMDFMKEPGLLPMSKYRVIEAVAHIVITHPARREEVMDWFGNLLGYYFDILKDQKNDICSTLLLDHVTACMMDIRGVETLPILQKIYRTYHIKPYGIPS
;
A
#
# COMPACT_ATOMS: atom_id res chain seq x y z
N MET A 1 -5.66 -16.62 18.19
CA MET A 1 -4.67 -17.63 18.58
C MET A 1 -3.38 -17.26 17.87
N SER A 2 -2.28 -16.98 18.59
CA SER A 2 -0.99 -16.66 17.97
C SER A 2 -0.54 -17.81 17.07
N LEU A 3 -0.15 -17.50 15.86
CA LEU A 3 0.37 -18.47 14.88
C LEU A 3 1.84 -18.84 15.19
N LEU A 4 2.50 -18.12 16.10
CA LEU A 4 3.90 -18.35 16.50
C LEU A 4 4.00 -19.45 17.54
N THR A 5 5.05 -20.25 17.46
CA THR A 5 5.44 -21.18 18.52
C THR A 5 5.84 -20.42 19.79
N PRO A 6 5.85 -21.06 20.99
CA PRO A 6 6.31 -20.40 22.22
C PRO A 6 7.72 -19.81 22.11
N GLU A 7 8.65 -20.49 21.42
CA GLU A 7 10.02 -20.06 21.22
C GLU A 7 10.08 -18.83 20.28
N GLU A 8 9.29 -18.83 19.20
CA GLU A 8 9.16 -17.69 18.29
C GLU A 8 8.49 -16.48 18.97
N GLN A 9 7.55 -16.73 19.90
CA GLN A 9 6.95 -15.68 20.71
C GLN A 9 7.95 -15.09 21.70
N GLU A 10 8.82 -15.90 22.30
CA GLU A 10 9.87 -15.44 23.20
C GLU A 10 10.90 -14.59 22.45
N ILE A 11 11.34 -15.03 21.27
CA ILE A 11 12.24 -14.26 20.40
C ILE A 11 11.59 -12.93 19.97
N ALA A 12 10.33 -12.96 19.54
CA ALA A 12 9.60 -11.76 19.21
C ALA A 12 9.47 -10.82 20.43
N PHE A 13 9.16 -11.38 21.60
CA PHE A 13 9.06 -10.65 22.86
C PHE A 13 10.39 -10.04 23.28
N GLU A 14 11.51 -10.77 23.13
CA GLU A 14 12.85 -10.24 23.37
C GLU A 14 13.19 -9.10 22.43
N LEU A 15 12.85 -9.23 21.13
CA LEU A 15 12.99 -8.17 20.13
C LEU A 15 12.30 -6.88 20.60
N PHE A 16 11.10 -7.00 21.15
CA PHE A 16 10.30 -5.89 21.62
C PHE A 16 10.74 -5.36 23.01
N ASN A 17 11.36 -6.18 23.86
CA ASN A 17 11.77 -5.78 25.20
C ASN A 17 13.23 -5.31 25.34
N ASP A 18 14.12 -5.69 24.43
CA ASP A 18 15.53 -5.23 24.41
C ASP A 18 15.65 -3.73 24.05
N GLY A 19 14.53 -3.03 24.12
CA GLY A 19 14.36 -1.66 23.71
C GLY A 19 15.16 -0.67 24.53
N ALA A 20 16.06 -0.02 23.88
CA ALA A 20 16.80 1.14 24.33
C ALA A 20 15.91 2.25 24.90
N ASN A 21 16.47 3.05 25.79
CA ASN A 21 15.76 4.02 26.61
C ASN A 21 15.42 5.35 25.92
N GLN A 22 15.61 5.50 24.62
CA GLN A 22 15.21 6.71 23.88
C GLN A 22 14.69 6.36 22.48
N VAL A 23 13.46 6.74 22.21
CA VAL A 23 12.94 6.84 20.85
C VAL A 23 13.59 8.07 20.24
N ASP A 24 14.30 7.91 19.15
CA ASP A 24 14.66 9.06 18.33
C ASP A 24 13.38 9.54 17.64
N GLU A 25 12.77 10.60 18.18
CA GLU A 25 11.52 11.16 17.64
C GLU A 25 11.68 11.57 16.17
N GLU A 26 12.89 11.89 15.71
CA GLU A 26 13.17 12.25 14.33
C GLU A 26 13.02 11.05 13.38
N LEU A 27 13.26 9.81 13.85
CA LEU A 27 13.02 8.60 13.04
C LEU A 27 11.55 8.14 13.05
N SER A 28 10.73 8.69 13.94
CA SER A 28 9.32 8.26 14.07
C SER A 28 8.40 8.82 12.99
N HIS A 29 8.77 9.94 12.35
CA HIS A 29 7.91 10.63 11.41
C HIS A 29 8.59 10.86 10.07
N ILE A 30 7.91 10.41 9.00
CA ILE A 30 8.21 10.82 7.62
C ILE A 30 7.13 11.79 7.20
N TYR A 31 7.53 13.02 6.88
CA TYR A 31 6.62 14.01 6.33
C TYR A 31 6.39 13.75 4.85
N TYR A 32 5.12 13.73 4.46
CA TYR A 32 4.75 13.62 3.05
C TYR A 32 5.30 14.82 2.26
N HIS A 33 6.11 14.54 1.25
CA HIS A 33 6.60 15.55 0.32
C HIS A 33 6.71 15.03 -1.12
N HIS A 34 6.06 13.91 -1.41
CA HIS A 34 6.04 13.35 -2.76
C HIS A 34 5.43 14.34 -3.75
N GLN A 35 6.11 14.53 -4.88
CA GLN A 35 5.65 15.43 -5.93
C GLN A 35 4.87 14.63 -6.99
N CYS A 36 3.56 14.66 -6.86
CA CYS A 36 2.71 14.06 -7.88
C CYS A 36 2.81 14.79 -9.23
N PRO A 37 2.65 14.08 -10.34
CA PRO A 37 2.63 14.65 -11.67
C PRO A 37 1.52 15.70 -11.85
N ASP A 38 1.65 16.58 -12.84
CA ASP A 38 0.51 17.38 -13.29
C ASP A 38 -0.42 16.52 -14.14
N TYR A 39 -1.40 15.91 -13.50
CA TYR A 39 -2.35 15.00 -14.15
C TYR A 39 -3.15 15.67 -15.27
N ARG A 40 -3.23 17.01 -15.31
CA ARG A 40 -3.86 17.75 -16.44
C ARG A 40 -3.16 17.52 -17.76
N LEU A 41 -1.86 17.21 -17.73
CA LEU A 41 -1.07 16.96 -18.92
C LEU A 41 -1.23 15.54 -19.47
N ILE A 42 -1.73 14.61 -18.67
CA ILE A 42 -1.85 13.19 -19.00
C ILE A 42 -3.30 12.71 -19.07
N ALA A 43 -4.22 13.35 -18.33
CA ALA A 43 -5.64 13.01 -18.36
C ALA A 43 -6.27 13.30 -19.74
N GLN A 44 -7.00 12.32 -20.26
CA GLN A 44 -7.77 12.40 -21.49
C GLN A 44 -9.28 12.48 -21.16
N PRO A 45 -10.16 12.88 -22.07
CA PRO A 45 -11.61 12.84 -21.83
C PRO A 45 -12.07 11.45 -21.35
N VAL A 46 -13.00 11.43 -20.39
CA VAL A 46 -13.59 10.18 -19.90
C VAL A 46 -14.31 9.45 -21.02
N ALA A 47 -14.09 8.15 -21.16
CA ALA A 47 -14.74 7.32 -22.17
C ALA A 47 -16.27 7.35 -22.00
N SER A 48 -17.00 7.39 -23.10
CA SER A 48 -18.46 7.58 -23.08
C SER A 48 -19.21 6.50 -22.28
N TYR A 49 -18.75 5.27 -22.32
CA TYR A 49 -19.34 4.16 -21.55
C TYR A 49 -19.07 4.23 -20.04
N LEU A 50 -18.06 5.01 -19.59
CA LEU A 50 -17.80 5.32 -18.20
C LEU A 50 -18.51 6.60 -17.72
N MET A 51 -19.14 7.35 -18.61
CA MET A 51 -19.87 8.58 -18.24
C MET A 51 -20.97 8.36 -17.23
N PRO A 52 -21.75 7.25 -17.25
CA PRO A 52 -22.74 6.99 -16.19
C PRO A 52 -22.09 6.97 -14.80
N LEU A 53 -20.93 6.33 -14.66
CA LEU A 53 -20.17 6.31 -13.40
C LEU A 53 -19.62 7.70 -13.05
N TRP A 54 -19.21 8.48 -14.08
CA TRP A 54 -18.68 9.83 -13.87
C TRP A 54 -19.73 10.83 -13.42
N THR A 55 -20.96 10.71 -13.92
CA THR A 55 -22.07 11.64 -13.65
C THR A 55 -22.98 11.23 -12.49
N MET A 56 -22.76 10.07 -11.88
CA MET A 56 -23.52 9.65 -10.70
C MET A 56 -23.37 10.66 -9.56
N ASP A 57 -24.48 10.94 -8.90
CA ASP A 57 -24.54 11.82 -7.72
C ASP A 57 -24.60 11.03 -6.40
N ASP A 58 -24.99 9.75 -6.44
CA ASP A 58 -25.03 8.87 -5.27
C ASP A 58 -24.82 7.38 -5.65
N MET A 59 -24.46 6.56 -4.65
CA MET A 59 -24.22 5.11 -4.82
C MET A 59 -25.50 4.28 -5.06
N SER A 60 -26.68 4.85 -4.88
CA SER A 60 -27.94 4.10 -4.96
C SER A 60 -28.42 3.86 -6.39
N SER A 61 -27.86 4.59 -7.35
CA SER A 61 -28.35 4.63 -8.73
C SER A 61 -27.85 3.48 -9.64
N LEU A 62 -26.74 2.81 -9.29
CA LEU A 62 -26.20 1.69 -10.06
C LEU A 62 -25.60 0.63 -9.12
N SER A 63 -25.89 -0.63 -9.34
CA SER A 63 -25.22 -1.70 -8.64
C SER A 63 -23.82 -1.96 -9.22
N PRO A 64 -22.83 -2.40 -8.43
CA PRO A 64 -21.53 -2.83 -8.96
C PRO A 64 -21.64 -3.87 -10.07
N ALA A 65 -22.57 -4.82 -9.94
CA ALA A 65 -22.80 -5.88 -10.94
C ALA A 65 -23.28 -5.32 -12.30
N GLU A 66 -24.11 -4.29 -12.31
CA GLU A 66 -24.59 -3.64 -13.56
C GLU A 66 -23.44 -2.90 -14.25
N ILE A 67 -22.61 -2.18 -13.49
CA ILE A 67 -21.45 -1.47 -14.01
C ILE A 67 -20.46 -2.48 -14.60
N TYR A 68 -20.12 -3.53 -13.86
CA TYR A 68 -19.17 -4.56 -14.29
C TYR A 68 -19.68 -5.31 -15.54
N SER A 69 -20.98 -5.62 -15.57
CA SER A 69 -21.59 -6.29 -16.73
C SER A 69 -21.53 -5.40 -17.98
N SER A 70 -21.77 -4.09 -17.84
CA SER A 70 -21.68 -3.15 -18.96
C SER A 70 -20.25 -2.99 -19.50
N CYS A 71 -19.24 -3.15 -18.65
CA CYS A 71 -17.84 -3.07 -19.02
C CYS A 71 -17.26 -4.39 -19.52
N ALA A 72 -17.87 -5.53 -19.22
CA ALA A 72 -17.37 -6.86 -19.60
C ALA A 72 -17.26 -7.10 -21.12
N VAL A 73 -17.99 -6.32 -21.92
CA VAL A 73 -17.94 -6.39 -23.40
C VAL A 73 -16.82 -5.55 -24.00
N ILE A 74 -16.16 -4.71 -23.20
CA ILE A 74 -15.06 -3.84 -23.65
C ILE A 74 -13.77 -4.69 -23.67
N PRO A 75 -12.95 -4.61 -24.73
CA PRO A 75 -11.64 -5.26 -24.74
C PRO A 75 -10.80 -4.82 -23.53
N GLN A 76 -10.17 -5.77 -22.84
CA GLN A 76 -9.48 -5.52 -21.58
C GLN A 76 -8.45 -4.40 -21.68
N GLU A 77 -7.60 -4.38 -22.72
CA GLU A 77 -6.61 -3.31 -22.92
C GLU A 77 -7.24 -1.92 -23.06
N THR A 78 -8.43 -1.84 -23.68
CA THR A 78 -9.18 -0.59 -23.79
C THR A 78 -9.70 -0.16 -22.43
N LEU A 79 -10.29 -1.10 -21.69
CA LEU A 79 -10.84 -0.84 -20.36
C LEU A 79 -9.74 -0.43 -19.36
N GLU A 80 -8.58 -1.11 -19.39
CA GLU A 80 -7.39 -0.75 -18.58
C GLU A 80 -6.95 0.69 -18.85
N ARG A 81 -6.79 1.06 -20.10
CA ARG A 81 -6.43 2.42 -20.50
C ARG A 81 -7.46 3.44 -20.04
N ASP A 82 -8.73 3.14 -20.23
CA ASP A 82 -9.81 4.10 -19.97
C ASP A 82 -10.09 4.24 -18.47
N LEU A 83 -9.93 3.18 -17.66
CA LEU A 83 -9.98 3.24 -16.20
C LEU A 83 -8.79 3.99 -15.60
N ARG A 84 -7.59 3.78 -16.14
CA ARG A 84 -6.41 4.57 -15.77
C ARG A 84 -6.67 6.06 -15.99
N ASN A 85 -7.19 6.39 -17.17
CA ASN A 85 -7.54 7.76 -17.52
C ASN A 85 -8.68 8.32 -16.65
N PHE A 86 -9.65 7.49 -16.27
CA PHE A 86 -10.73 7.85 -15.36
C PHE A 86 -10.16 8.29 -13.99
N ILE A 87 -9.20 7.54 -13.42
CA ILE A 87 -8.53 7.90 -12.16
C ILE A 87 -7.71 9.19 -12.31
N PHE A 88 -6.99 9.39 -13.41
CA PHE A 88 -6.30 10.66 -13.66
C PHE A 88 -7.26 11.86 -13.66
N ASN A 89 -8.45 11.70 -14.23
CA ASN A 89 -9.46 12.74 -14.16
C ASN A 89 -9.97 12.97 -12.72
N ILE A 90 -10.11 11.92 -11.91
CA ILE A 90 -10.43 12.06 -10.49
C ILE A 90 -9.37 12.92 -9.79
N PHE A 91 -8.06 12.65 -9.98
CA PHE A 91 -7.00 13.48 -9.40
C PHE A 91 -7.06 14.94 -9.85
N VAL A 92 -7.34 15.18 -11.14
CA VAL A 92 -7.51 16.56 -11.67
C VAL A 92 -8.65 17.29 -10.98
N VAL A 93 -9.81 16.63 -10.84
CA VAL A 93 -11.01 17.25 -10.24
C VAL A 93 -10.78 17.46 -8.75
N TYR A 94 -10.25 16.48 -8.03
CA TYR A 94 -9.95 16.59 -6.60
C TYR A 94 -9.07 17.80 -6.29
N ARG A 95 -8.00 18.01 -7.05
CA ARG A 95 -7.07 19.12 -6.81
C ARG A 95 -7.63 20.50 -7.17
N LYS A 96 -8.61 20.57 -8.06
CA LYS A 96 -9.20 21.83 -8.50
C LYS A 96 -10.48 22.19 -7.76
N MET A 97 -11.31 21.19 -7.50
CA MET A 97 -12.70 21.35 -7.05
C MET A 97 -13.08 20.14 -6.16
N PRO A 98 -12.47 19.99 -4.98
CA PRO A 98 -12.73 18.82 -4.12
C PRO A 98 -14.23 18.67 -3.80
N GLU A 99 -14.98 19.77 -3.72
CA GLU A 99 -16.43 19.76 -3.47
C GLU A 99 -17.25 19.10 -4.60
N LYS A 100 -16.65 18.86 -5.78
CA LYS A 100 -17.27 18.16 -6.92
C LYS A 100 -16.83 16.72 -7.05
N CYS A 101 -16.04 16.25 -6.09
CA CYS A 101 -15.60 14.87 -6.05
C CYS A 101 -16.59 14.00 -5.29
N TYR A 102 -16.69 12.75 -5.72
CA TYR A 102 -17.50 11.73 -5.06
C TYR A 102 -16.65 10.49 -4.84
N SER A 103 -16.53 10.06 -3.58
CA SER A 103 -15.63 8.98 -3.16
C SER A 103 -15.88 7.67 -3.91
N TYR A 104 -17.13 7.32 -4.17
CA TYR A 104 -17.51 6.08 -4.83
C TYR A 104 -16.95 5.93 -6.25
N ARG A 105 -16.64 7.01 -6.97
CA ARG A 105 -16.01 6.92 -8.31
C ARG A 105 -14.69 6.20 -8.27
N MET A 106 -13.86 6.53 -7.29
CA MET A 106 -12.57 5.86 -7.05
C MET A 106 -12.79 4.39 -6.70
N TRP A 107 -13.74 4.11 -5.81
CA TRP A 107 -14.07 2.75 -5.38
C TRP A 107 -14.50 1.85 -6.54
N TYR A 108 -15.39 2.35 -7.41
CA TYR A 108 -15.83 1.59 -8.59
C TYR A 108 -14.71 1.37 -9.59
N ALA A 109 -13.87 2.37 -9.84
CA ALA A 109 -12.75 2.24 -10.78
C ALA A 109 -11.73 1.19 -10.28
N LEU A 110 -11.34 1.27 -8.99
CA LEU A 110 -10.44 0.30 -8.38
C LEU A 110 -11.07 -1.09 -8.30
N GLY A 111 -12.35 -1.19 -7.91
CA GLY A 111 -13.08 -2.45 -7.86
C GLY A 111 -13.21 -3.14 -9.23
N MET A 112 -13.34 -2.37 -10.32
CA MET A 112 -13.30 -2.92 -11.68
C MET A 112 -11.92 -3.48 -12.02
N MET A 113 -10.83 -2.78 -11.66
CA MET A 113 -9.46 -3.27 -11.89
C MET A 113 -9.23 -4.60 -11.15
N GLU A 114 -9.69 -4.69 -9.92
CA GLU A 114 -9.64 -5.93 -9.12
C GLU A 114 -10.50 -7.04 -9.74
N HIS A 115 -11.77 -6.76 -10.04
CA HIS A 115 -12.72 -7.72 -10.59
C HIS A 115 -12.24 -8.35 -11.90
N PHE A 116 -11.71 -7.54 -12.82
CA PHE A 116 -11.20 -8.00 -14.11
C PHE A 116 -9.72 -8.40 -14.07
N ARG A 117 -9.07 -8.40 -12.90
CA ARG A 117 -7.66 -8.80 -12.69
C ARG A 117 -6.69 -8.07 -13.63
N MET A 118 -6.80 -6.76 -13.67
CA MET A 118 -6.02 -5.90 -14.58
C MET A 118 -4.60 -5.67 -14.04
N GLU A 119 -3.74 -6.69 -14.04
CA GLU A 119 -2.38 -6.59 -13.49
C GLU A 119 -1.56 -5.42 -14.05
N ARG A 120 -1.80 -5.04 -15.31
CA ARG A 120 -1.15 -3.88 -15.94
C ARG A 120 -1.57 -2.53 -15.36
N CYS A 121 -2.59 -2.50 -14.50
CA CYS A 121 -3.02 -1.30 -13.80
C CYS A 121 -2.39 -1.15 -12.41
N LEU A 122 -1.40 -1.97 -12.04
CA LEU A 122 -0.69 -1.81 -10.77
C LEU A 122 -0.09 -0.40 -10.64
N ASP A 123 0.47 0.15 -11.69
CA ASP A 123 1.06 1.48 -11.71
C ASP A 123 0.07 2.57 -11.27
N ILE A 124 -1.21 2.48 -11.67
CA ILE A 124 -2.23 3.46 -11.26
C ILE A 124 -2.69 3.23 -9.82
N VAL A 125 -2.69 1.98 -9.32
CA VAL A 125 -2.94 1.69 -7.90
C VAL A 125 -1.83 2.28 -7.04
N LEU A 126 -0.57 2.13 -7.45
CA LEU A 126 0.57 2.75 -6.78
C LEU A 126 0.50 4.28 -6.84
N GLU A 127 -0.04 4.86 -7.93
CA GLU A 127 -0.27 6.30 -8.02
C GLU A 127 -1.36 6.78 -7.06
N VAL A 128 -2.39 5.97 -6.80
CA VAL A 128 -3.35 6.21 -5.71
C VAL A 128 -2.63 6.17 -4.36
N LEU A 129 -1.74 5.20 -4.16
CA LEU A 129 -0.95 5.09 -2.92
C LEU A 129 0.05 6.24 -2.71
N ARG A 130 0.42 6.99 -3.76
CA ARG A 130 1.29 8.18 -3.67
C ARG A 130 0.57 9.46 -3.27
N GLN A 131 -0.74 9.44 -3.10
CA GLN A 131 -1.49 10.64 -2.72
C GLN A 131 -1.28 10.99 -1.24
N ASP A 132 -1.64 12.22 -0.86
CA ASP A 132 -1.53 12.73 0.50
C ASP A 132 -2.65 12.21 1.44
N LEU A 133 -2.53 12.54 2.72
CA LEU A 133 -3.48 12.10 3.74
C LEU A 133 -4.89 12.64 3.50
N ASP A 134 -5.01 13.90 3.07
CA ASP A 134 -6.31 14.53 2.81
C ASP A 134 -7.05 13.80 1.70
N PHE A 135 -6.32 13.32 0.68
CA PHE A 135 -6.88 12.49 -0.38
C PHE A 135 -7.38 11.14 0.15
N TYR A 136 -6.61 10.50 1.03
CA TYR A 136 -7.01 9.23 1.65
C TYR A 136 -8.27 9.39 2.49
N ASP A 137 -8.30 10.39 3.35
CA ASP A 137 -9.45 10.66 4.22
C ASP A 137 -10.71 10.94 3.40
N PHE A 138 -10.55 11.69 2.30
CA PHE A 138 -11.67 12.04 1.42
C PHE A 138 -12.23 10.82 0.67
N TYR A 139 -11.37 10.01 0.03
CA TYR A 139 -11.83 8.92 -0.84
C TYR A 139 -12.12 7.63 -0.10
N PHE A 140 -11.39 7.34 0.97
CA PHE A 140 -11.43 6.02 1.59
C PHE A 140 -11.86 6.06 3.07
N GLY A 141 -11.68 7.17 3.77
CA GLY A 141 -11.95 7.24 5.21
C GLY A 141 -11.23 6.09 5.94
N TYR A 142 -11.95 5.41 6.83
CA TYR A 142 -11.40 4.26 7.57
C TYR A 142 -11.30 2.95 6.76
N LEU A 143 -11.82 2.93 5.53
CA LEU A 143 -11.87 1.71 4.71
C LEU A 143 -10.65 1.55 3.78
N TYR A 144 -9.76 2.53 3.73
CA TYR A 144 -8.55 2.45 2.89
C TYR A 144 -7.66 1.25 3.23
N GLU A 145 -7.66 0.83 4.49
CA GLU A 145 -6.79 -0.24 4.98
C GLU A 145 -7.01 -1.56 4.24
N THR A 146 -8.23 -2.02 4.18
CA THR A 146 -8.54 -3.34 3.61
C THR A 146 -8.59 -3.33 2.09
N MET A 147 -9.19 -2.31 1.50
CA MET A 147 -9.39 -2.26 0.06
C MET A 147 -8.07 -2.08 -0.71
N LEU A 148 -7.24 -1.12 -0.30
CA LEU A 148 -6.00 -0.83 -1.01
C LEU A 148 -4.97 -1.95 -0.88
N SER A 149 -4.92 -2.65 0.26
CA SER A 149 -4.07 -3.84 0.41
C SER A 149 -4.56 -4.99 -0.49
N ALA A 150 -5.88 -5.22 -0.54
CA ALA A 150 -6.45 -6.29 -1.35
C ALA A 150 -6.19 -6.08 -2.85
N ILE A 151 -6.43 -4.86 -3.36
CA ILE A 151 -6.18 -4.56 -4.77
C ILE A 151 -4.68 -4.58 -5.12
N THR A 152 -3.84 -4.07 -4.22
CA THR A 152 -2.38 -4.12 -4.39
C THR A 152 -1.90 -5.58 -4.46
N TYR A 153 -2.41 -6.46 -3.59
CA TYR A 153 -2.16 -7.89 -3.67
C TYR A 153 -2.64 -8.48 -5.01
N GLN A 154 -3.90 -8.24 -5.37
CA GLN A 154 -4.51 -8.84 -6.56
C GLN A 154 -3.76 -8.48 -7.84
N LEU A 155 -3.30 -7.23 -7.98
CA LEU A 155 -2.62 -6.78 -9.18
C LEU A 155 -1.09 -6.92 -9.10
N GLY A 156 -0.52 -6.86 -7.89
CA GLY A 156 0.93 -6.78 -7.66
C GLY A 156 1.63 -8.10 -7.33
N GLN A 157 0.90 -9.17 -7.00
CA GLN A 157 1.51 -10.41 -6.53
C GLN A 157 2.53 -11.04 -7.50
N ASN A 158 2.42 -10.75 -8.79
CA ASN A 158 3.36 -11.21 -9.82
C ASN A 158 4.37 -10.12 -10.25
N GLN A 159 4.42 -8.98 -9.54
CA GLN A 159 5.22 -7.81 -9.86
C GLN A 159 5.98 -7.32 -8.61
N LEU A 160 6.64 -8.25 -7.90
CA LEU A 160 7.32 -7.98 -6.64
C LEU A 160 8.48 -6.98 -6.77
N ASP A 161 9.11 -6.90 -7.92
CA ASP A 161 10.12 -5.90 -8.26
C ASP A 161 9.54 -4.49 -8.29
N VAL A 162 8.38 -4.30 -8.92
CA VAL A 162 7.66 -3.02 -8.96
C VAL A 162 7.24 -2.58 -7.55
N LEU A 163 6.75 -3.53 -6.73
CA LEU A 163 6.42 -3.26 -5.33
C LEU A 163 7.66 -2.92 -4.51
N MET A 164 8.80 -3.55 -4.76
CA MET A 164 10.07 -3.23 -4.11
C MET A 164 10.54 -1.81 -4.44
N ASP A 165 10.42 -1.40 -5.70
CA ASP A 165 10.79 -0.04 -6.12
C ASP A 165 9.90 1.01 -5.44
N PHE A 166 8.60 0.77 -5.34
CA PHE A 166 7.69 1.64 -4.58
C PHE A 166 8.09 1.76 -3.11
N MET A 167 8.49 0.66 -2.45
CA MET A 167 8.95 0.70 -1.06
C MET A 167 10.19 1.57 -0.83
N LYS A 168 10.98 1.80 -1.87
CA LYS A 168 12.20 2.62 -1.84
C LYS A 168 11.94 4.09 -2.20
N GLU A 169 10.72 4.46 -2.58
CA GLU A 169 10.39 5.84 -2.93
C GLU A 169 10.44 6.75 -1.68
N PRO A 170 11.08 7.93 -1.78
CA PRO A 170 11.16 8.89 -0.69
C PRO A 170 9.86 9.69 -0.54
N GLY A 171 9.63 10.24 0.66
CA GLY A 171 8.58 11.21 0.94
C GLY A 171 7.15 10.70 0.86
N LEU A 172 6.93 9.38 0.81
CA LEU A 172 5.61 8.77 0.85
C LEU A 172 5.12 8.62 2.30
N LEU A 173 3.81 8.67 2.47
CA LEU A 173 3.20 8.34 3.76
C LEU A 173 3.55 6.90 4.16
N PRO A 174 3.91 6.62 5.42
CA PRO A 174 4.15 5.26 5.89
C PRO A 174 2.96 4.33 5.62
N MET A 175 1.73 4.82 5.78
CA MET A 175 0.50 4.05 5.52
C MET A 175 0.38 3.57 4.08
N SER A 176 0.90 4.30 3.10
CA SER A 176 0.96 3.86 1.70
C SER A 176 1.81 2.61 1.54
N LYS A 177 2.96 2.59 2.23
CA LYS A 177 3.88 1.45 2.25
C LYS A 177 3.31 0.27 3.05
N TYR A 178 2.51 0.52 4.10
CA TYR A 178 1.80 -0.54 4.82
C TYR A 178 0.96 -1.40 3.87
N ARG A 179 0.24 -0.76 2.94
CA ARG A 179 -0.62 -1.49 1.97
C ARG A 179 0.18 -2.45 1.09
N VAL A 180 1.39 -2.06 0.72
CA VAL A 180 2.31 -2.94 -0.05
C VAL A 180 2.83 -4.08 0.82
N ILE A 181 3.26 -3.81 2.05
CA ILE A 181 3.74 -4.84 3.00
C ILE A 181 2.66 -5.89 3.23
N GLU A 182 1.42 -5.46 3.51
CA GLU A 182 0.28 -6.36 3.72
C GLU A 182 -0.04 -7.18 2.47
N ALA A 183 0.00 -6.54 1.29
CA ALA A 183 -0.23 -7.22 0.02
C ALA A 183 0.81 -8.32 -0.23
N VAL A 184 2.10 -8.04 0.01
CA VAL A 184 3.18 -9.03 -0.17
C VAL A 184 3.09 -10.14 0.87
N ALA A 185 2.82 -9.81 2.15
CA ALA A 185 2.62 -10.81 3.19
C ALA A 185 1.44 -11.74 2.88
N HIS A 186 0.37 -11.20 2.29
CA HIS A 186 -0.81 -11.99 1.91
C HIS A 186 -0.51 -13.07 0.86
N ILE A 187 0.54 -12.91 0.05
CA ILE A 187 0.97 -13.92 -0.92
C ILE A 187 1.34 -15.25 -0.21
N VAL A 188 2.01 -15.18 0.94
CA VAL A 188 2.36 -16.40 1.71
C VAL A 188 1.11 -17.11 2.23
N ILE A 189 0.09 -16.36 2.62
CA ILE A 189 -1.16 -16.91 3.14
C ILE A 189 -1.94 -17.64 2.04
N THR A 190 -2.00 -17.05 0.86
CA THR A 190 -2.79 -17.57 -0.27
C THR A 190 -2.02 -18.56 -1.15
N HIS A 191 -0.70 -18.38 -1.23
CA HIS A 191 0.21 -19.19 -2.03
C HIS A 191 1.43 -19.65 -1.21
N PRO A 192 1.28 -20.61 -0.25
CA PRO A 192 2.37 -21.03 0.64
C PRO A 192 3.64 -21.51 -0.08
N ALA A 193 3.50 -22.02 -1.31
CA ALA A 193 4.63 -22.45 -2.14
C ALA A 193 5.56 -21.30 -2.56
N ARG A 194 5.10 -20.04 -2.47
CA ARG A 194 5.89 -18.84 -2.78
C ARG A 194 6.56 -18.23 -1.55
N ARG A 195 6.54 -18.94 -0.41
CA ARG A 195 7.10 -18.43 0.84
C ARG A 195 8.56 -17.97 0.72
N GLU A 196 9.43 -18.79 0.11
CA GLU A 196 10.85 -18.47 -0.07
C GLU A 196 11.03 -17.15 -0.82
N GLU A 197 10.36 -16.99 -1.95
CA GLU A 197 10.36 -15.75 -2.75
C GLU A 197 9.95 -14.51 -1.94
N VAL A 198 8.90 -14.64 -1.13
CA VAL A 198 8.41 -13.54 -0.30
C VAL A 198 9.36 -13.24 0.86
N MET A 199 9.93 -14.27 1.50
CA MET A 199 10.91 -14.05 2.56
C MET A 199 12.19 -13.39 2.02
N ASP A 200 12.66 -13.76 0.84
CA ASP A 200 13.78 -13.10 0.16
C ASP A 200 13.45 -11.63 -0.15
N TRP A 201 12.22 -11.35 -0.59
CA TRP A 201 11.77 -9.98 -0.81
C TRP A 201 11.83 -9.14 0.47
N PHE A 202 11.30 -9.64 1.59
CA PHE A 202 11.37 -8.96 2.88
C PHE A 202 12.82 -8.83 3.39
N GLY A 203 13.64 -9.86 3.22
CA GLY A 203 15.06 -9.82 3.58
C GLY A 203 15.82 -8.73 2.84
N ASN A 204 15.56 -8.58 1.53
CA ASN A 204 16.16 -7.54 0.70
C ASN A 204 15.66 -6.13 1.10
N LEU A 205 14.35 -5.98 1.38
CA LEU A 205 13.77 -4.73 1.85
C LEU A 205 14.38 -4.30 3.19
N LEU A 206 14.44 -5.20 4.15
CA LEU A 206 15.02 -4.94 5.48
C LEU A 206 16.53 -4.66 5.40
N GLY A 207 17.25 -5.34 4.52
CA GLY A 207 18.66 -5.05 4.24
C GLY A 207 18.85 -3.62 3.73
N TYR A 208 18.01 -3.19 2.79
CA TYR A 208 18.00 -1.82 2.29
C TYR A 208 17.66 -0.82 3.40
N TYR A 209 16.63 -1.09 4.21
CA TYR A 209 16.25 -0.23 5.34
C TYR A 209 17.36 -0.13 6.40
N PHE A 210 18.05 -1.23 6.69
CA PHE A 210 19.22 -1.19 7.57
C PHE A 210 20.28 -0.22 7.06
N ASP A 211 20.50 -0.16 5.77
CA ASP A 211 21.52 0.72 5.21
C ASP A 211 21.11 2.20 5.20
N ILE A 212 19.87 2.52 4.88
CA ILE A 212 19.40 3.91 4.82
C ILE A 212 19.15 4.53 6.21
N LEU A 213 18.82 3.74 7.22
CA LEU A 213 18.65 4.22 8.60
C LEU A 213 19.93 4.77 9.23
N LYS A 214 21.09 4.57 8.60
CA LYS A 214 22.35 5.26 8.98
C LYS A 214 22.26 6.76 8.77
N ASP A 215 21.43 7.20 7.84
CA ASP A 215 21.15 8.60 7.58
C ASP A 215 19.88 9.03 8.34
N GLN A 216 20.05 9.86 9.37
CA GLN A 216 18.94 10.42 10.16
C GLN A 216 17.98 11.28 9.33
N LYS A 217 18.40 11.73 8.15
CA LYS A 217 17.56 12.50 7.24
C LYS A 217 16.84 11.63 6.20
N ASN A 218 16.89 10.30 6.37
CA ASN A 218 16.17 9.44 5.46
C ASN A 218 14.65 9.75 5.52
N ASP A 219 14.02 9.75 4.37
CA ASP A 219 12.59 9.99 4.18
C ASP A 219 11.86 8.80 3.53
N ILE A 220 12.44 7.61 3.71
CA ILE A 220 11.97 6.35 3.11
C ILE A 220 11.42 5.39 4.16
N CYS A 221 12.14 5.24 5.29
CA CYS A 221 11.82 4.28 6.33
C CYS A 221 11.73 4.96 7.70
N SER A 222 10.59 4.82 8.36
CA SER A 222 10.34 5.26 9.73
C SER A 222 10.29 4.06 10.68
N THR A 223 10.35 4.32 11.99
CA THR A 223 10.16 3.29 13.02
C THR A 223 8.78 2.65 12.94
N LEU A 224 7.73 3.46 12.66
CA LEU A 224 6.37 2.97 12.47
C LEU A 224 6.26 1.97 11.30
N LEU A 225 7.01 2.22 10.21
CA LEU A 225 7.05 1.29 9.08
C LEU A 225 7.73 -0.03 9.45
N LEU A 226 8.80 0.00 10.25
CA LEU A 226 9.47 -1.20 10.74
C LEU A 226 8.58 -2.01 11.68
N ASP A 227 7.84 -1.34 12.58
CA ASP A 227 6.89 -2.00 13.45
C ASP A 227 5.79 -2.70 12.65
N HIS A 228 5.31 -2.06 11.59
CA HIS A 228 4.31 -2.68 10.71
C HIS A 228 4.87 -3.89 9.94
N VAL A 229 6.12 -3.80 9.41
CA VAL A 229 6.80 -4.98 8.83
C VAL A 229 6.90 -6.09 9.85
N THR A 230 7.29 -5.77 11.08
CA THR A 230 7.45 -6.78 12.14
C THR A 230 6.12 -7.45 12.47
N ALA A 231 5.03 -6.68 12.58
CA ALA A 231 3.69 -7.22 12.79
C ALA A 231 3.27 -8.18 11.67
N CYS A 232 3.47 -7.80 10.41
CA CYS A 232 3.19 -8.68 9.27
C CYS A 232 4.06 -9.94 9.28
N MET A 233 5.34 -9.83 9.67
CA MET A 233 6.21 -11.01 9.80
C MET A 233 5.73 -11.96 10.90
N MET A 234 5.21 -11.43 12.01
CA MET A 234 4.60 -12.27 13.06
C MET A 234 3.37 -13.01 12.53
N ASP A 235 2.51 -12.35 11.76
CA ASP A 235 1.28 -12.94 11.19
C ASP A 235 1.57 -14.11 10.24
N ILE A 236 2.62 -13.98 9.43
CA ILE A 236 3.02 -15.03 8.46
C ILE A 236 4.14 -15.94 8.98
N ARG A 237 4.52 -15.83 10.27
CA ARG A 237 5.63 -16.57 10.88
C ARG A 237 6.95 -16.42 10.12
N GLY A 238 7.30 -15.18 9.76
CA GLY A 238 8.48 -14.83 8.97
C GLY A 238 9.79 -14.91 9.76
N VAL A 239 10.08 -16.06 10.39
CA VAL A 239 11.26 -16.27 11.25
C VAL A 239 12.59 -16.07 10.51
N GLU A 240 12.58 -16.21 9.19
CA GLU A 240 13.74 -16.01 8.33
C GLU A 240 14.24 -14.56 8.38
N THR A 241 13.36 -13.60 8.67
CA THR A 241 13.69 -12.17 8.74
C THR A 241 14.10 -11.71 10.14
N LEU A 242 13.91 -12.53 11.17
CA LEU A 242 14.23 -12.18 12.57
C LEU A 242 15.69 -11.70 12.76
N PRO A 243 16.73 -12.32 12.18
CA PRO A 243 18.10 -11.86 12.39
C PRO A 243 18.35 -10.44 11.92
N ILE A 244 17.78 -10.05 10.77
CA ILE A 244 17.93 -8.70 10.23
C ILE A 244 17.08 -7.69 11.02
N LEU A 245 15.87 -8.03 11.43
CA LEU A 245 15.04 -7.21 12.30
C LEU A 245 15.76 -6.95 13.64
N GLN A 246 16.23 -7.98 14.34
CA GLN A 246 17.01 -7.82 15.56
C GLN A 246 18.21 -6.88 15.36
N LYS A 247 18.94 -7.05 14.26
CA LYS A 247 20.07 -6.20 13.95
C LYS A 247 19.64 -4.73 13.78
N ILE A 248 18.54 -4.46 13.09
CA ILE A 248 18.01 -3.11 12.90
C ILE A 248 17.66 -2.49 14.26
N TYR A 249 16.78 -3.15 15.04
CA TYR A 249 16.31 -2.63 16.33
C TYR A 249 17.45 -2.36 17.32
N ARG A 250 18.43 -3.27 17.42
CA ARG A 250 19.60 -3.09 18.29
C ARG A 250 20.54 -1.99 17.82
N THR A 251 20.81 -1.91 16.51
CA THR A 251 21.77 -0.94 15.96
C THR A 251 21.25 0.49 16.07
N TYR A 252 19.96 0.70 15.83
CA TYR A 252 19.36 2.03 15.79
C TYR A 252 18.58 2.36 17.09
N HIS A 253 18.65 1.50 18.10
CA HIS A 253 17.99 1.70 19.41
C HIS A 253 16.48 2.01 19.25
N ILE A 254 15.82 1.37 18.29
CA ILE A 254 14.40 1.56 18.01
C ILE A 254 13.58 0.86 19.10
N LYS A 255 12.60 1.58 19.68
CA LYS A 255 11.58 0.98 20.56
C LYS A 255 10.36 0.62 19.72
N PRO A 256 9.84 -0.60 19.86
CA PRO A 256 8.59 -0.97 19.22
C PRO A 256 7.43 -0.11 19.74
N TYR A 257 6.57 0.33 18.83
CA TYR A 257 5.39 1.11 19.17
C TYR A 257 4.29 0.20 19.74
N GLY A 258 3.69 0.57 20.88
CA GLY A 258 2.44 -0.05 21.36
C GLY A 258 2.57 -1.26 22.28
N ILE A 259 3.76 -1.61 22.78
CA ILE A 259 3.89 -2.61 23.83
C ILE A 259 4.01 -1.88 25.18
N PRO A 260 3.06 -2.08 26.12
CA PRO A 260 3.22 -1.55 27.49
C PRO A 260 4.46 -2.17 28.14
N SER A 261 5.29 -1.30 28.72
CA SER A 261 6.44 -1.68 29.54
C SER A 261 6.04 -2.56 30.71
#